data_561d573af0bc3b92b907d07af1355064
#
_entry.id   561d573af0bc3b92b907d07af1355064
#
_cell.length_a   1.000
_cell.length_b   1.000
_cell.length_c   1.000
_cell.angle_alpha   90.00
_cell.angle_beta   90.00
_cell.angle_gamma   90.00
#
_symmetry.space_group_name_H-M   'P 1'
#
loop_
_entity.id
_entity.type
_entity.pdbx_description
1 polymer ?
#
loop_
_entity_poly.entity_id
_entity_poly.type
_entity_poly.pdbx_seq_one_letter_code
_entity_poly.pdbx_strand_id
1 'polypeptide(L)'
;AQLGDSTLRTLVIFLLTLLFSIPLGMIVCVLRMYGWKPLQWLARIYISVLRGTPLMLQLLVVYFGPYFVFQIPLSTSYRFYAVIIAFSLNYAAYFAEIFRSGIQSIPVGQYEASHILGYNRMQMFLRIILPQVVKRILPAVTNETITLVKDTSLAFVIAYTELFTEV
;
A
#
# COMPACT_ATOMS: atom_id res chain seq x y z
N ALA A 1 -20.90 -21.49 12.04
CA ALA A 1 -19.99 -20.67 12.87
C ALA A 1 -18.64 -20.46 12.17
N GLN A 2 -17.95 -21.49 11.67
CA GLN A 2 -16.59 -21.37 11.06
C GLN A 2 -16.53 -20.50 9.80
N LEU A 3 -17.54 -20.56 8.91
CA LEU A 3 -17.56 -19.72 7.68
C LEU A 3 -17.73 -18.24 8.01
N GLY A 4 -18.51 -17.89 9.02
CA GLY A 4 -18.69 -16.51 9.45
C GLY A 4 -17.43 -15.90 10.04
N ASP A 5 -16.70 -16.66 10.85
CA ASP A 5 -15.44 -16.21 11.47
C ASP A 5 -14.34 -16.00 10.42
N SER A 6 -14.25 -16.88 9.42
CA SER A 6 -13.29 -16.74 8.32
C SER A 6 -13.58 -15.52 7.45
N THR A 7 -14.84 -15.28 7.14
CA THR A 7 -15.26 -14.10 6.37
C THR A 7 -14.98 -12.81 7.13
N LEU A 8 -15.25 -12.80 8.43
CA LEU A 8 -14.98 -11.63 9.28
C LEU A 8 -13.48 -11.31 9.33
N ARG A 9 -12.62 -12.32 9.50
CA ARG A 9 -11.16 -12.15 9.49
C ARG A 9 -10.66 -11.60 8.16
N THR A 10 -11.17 -12.10 7.04
CA THR A 10 -10.84 -11.60 5.70
C THR A 10 -11.23 -10.14 5.55
N LEU A 11 -12.43 -9.75 5.99
CA LEU A 11 -12.88 -8.36 5.98
C LEU A 11 -12.00 -7.45 6.86
N VAL A 12 -11.61 -7.92 8.03
CA VAL A 12 -10.72 -7.16 8.93
C VAL A 12 -9.35 -6.96 8.28
N ILE A 13 -8.74 -8.00 7.70
CA ILE A 13 -7.46 -7.89 6.99
C ILE A 13 -7.60 -6.87 5.84
N PHE A 14 -8.64 -6.98 5.04
CA PHE A 14 -8.90 -6.07 3.92
C PHE A 14 -9.01 -4.62 4.38
N LEU A 15 -9.85 -4.33 5.38
CA LEU A 15 -10.08 -2.98 5.89
C LEU A 15 -8.82 -2.39 6.54
N LEU A 16 -8.11 -3.17 7.36
CA LEU A 16 -6.88 -2.72 8.00
C LEU A 16 -5.77 -2.47 6.96
N THR A 17 -5.67 -3.32 5.95
CA THR A 17 -4.70 -3.10 4.86
C THR A 17 -4.99 -1.78 4.15
N LEU A 18 -6.23 -1.49 3.77
CA LEU A 18 -6.59 -0.20 3.14
C LEU A 18 -6.33 0.98 4.07
N LEU A 19 -6.71 0.85 5.34
CA LEU A 19 -6.54 1.89 6.35
C LEU A 19 -5.05 2.30 6.52
N PHE A 20 -4.14 1.34 6.46
CA PHE A 20 -2.70 1.61 6.61
C PHE A 20 -2.01 1.90 5.28
N SER A 21 -2.37 1.21 4.20
CA SER A 21 -1.68 1.34 2.92
C SER A 21 -1.94 2.67 2.21
N ILE A 22 -3.16 3.23 2.31
CA ILE A 22 -3.49 4.51 1.67
C ILE A 22 -2.69 5.67 2.28
N PRO A 23 -2.68 5.90 3.62
CA PRO A 23 -1.86 6.96 4.22
C PRO A 23 -0.37 6.74 3.99
N LEU A 24 0.10 5.49 4.14
CA LEU A 24 1.51 5.16 3.91
C LEU A 24 1.91 5.39 2.46
N GLY A 25 1.06 5.00 1.50
CA GLY A 25 1.26 5.28 0.09
C GLY A 25 1.32 6.78 -0.23
N MET A 26 0.49 7.58 0.44
CA MET A 26 0.54 9.04 0.31
C MET A 26 1.86 9.62 0.83
N ILE A 27 2.33 9.16 2.01
CA ILE A 27 3.63 9.56 2.56
C ILE A 27 4.76 9.21 1.59
N VAL A 28 4.80 7.98 1.10
CA VAL A 28 5.82 7.51 0.14
C VAL A 28 5.77 8.31 -1.16
N CYS A 29 4.57 8.64 -1.67
CA CYS A 29 4.39 9.50 -2.85
C CYS A 29 5.01 10.89 -2.63
N VAL A 30 4.70 11.54 -1.50
CA VAL A 30 5.24 12.85 -1.15
C VAL A 30 6.75 12.81 -1.00
N LEU A 31 7.31 11.81 -0.30
CA LEU A 31 8.74 11.61 -0.15
C LEU A 31 9.44 11.43 -1.51
N ARG A 32 8.82 10.67 -2.42
CA ARG A 32 9.36 10.44 -3.77
C ARG A 32 9.34 11.69 -4.65
N MET A 33 8.31 12.54 -4.52
CA MET A 33 8.14 13.73 -5.37
C MET A 33 8.88 14.94 -4.82
N TYR A 34 8.83 15.15 -3.50
CA TYR A 34 9.25 16.39 -2.85
C TYR A 34 10.31 16.19 -1.77
N GLY A 35 10.69 14.94 -1.48
CA GLY A 35 11.68 14.63 -0.46
C GLY A 35 13.11 15.05 -0.83
N TRP A 36 14.02 14.93 0.12
CA TRP A 36 15.47 15.05 -0.11
C TRP A 36 15.95 14.00 -1.10
N LYS A 37 17.01 14.26 -1.88
CA LYS A 37 17.54 13.31 -2.86
C LYS A 37 17.73 11.87 -2.32
N PRO A 38 18.32 11.65 -1.12
CA PRO A 38 18.40 10.30 -0.52
C PRO A 38 17.04 9.68 -0.25
N LEU A 39 16.08 10.45 0.25
CA LEU A 39 14.71 9.97 0.53
C LEU A 39 13.95 9.63 -0.75
N GLN A 40 14.11 10.43 -1.79
CA GLN A 40 13.56 10.13 -3.11
C GLN A 40 14.12 8.82 -3.67
N TRP A 41 15.43 8.59 -3.49
CA TRP A 41 16.08 7.36 -3.92
C TRP A 41 15.60 6.14 -3.15
N LEU A 42 15.51 6.25 -1.82
CA LEU A 42 14.95 5.20 -0.97
C LEU A 42 13.49 4.87 -1.34
N ALA A 43 12.66 5.89 -1.55
CA ALA A 43 11.27 5.69 -1.98
C ALA A 43 11.18 4.98 -3.34
N ARG A 44 12.08 5.29 -4.30
CA ARG A 44 12.15 4.60 -5.58
C ARG A 44 12.52 3.14 -5.42
N ILE A 45 13.53 2.83 -4.61
CA ILE A 45 13.95 1.45 -4.34
C ILE A 45 12.80 0.69 -3.69
N TYR A 46 12.19 1.24 -2.64
CA TYR A 46 11.05 0.65 -1.95
C TYR A 46 9.93 0.27 -2.94
N ILE A 47 9.49 1.22 -3.77
CA ILE A 47 8.44 0.98 -4.76
C ILE A 47 8.87 -0.06 -5.80
N SER A 48 10.12 0.02 -6.29
CA SER A 48 10.65 -0.91 -7.29
C SER A 48 10.72 -2.33 -6.76
N VAL A 49 11.20 -2.53 -5.54
CA VAL A 49 11.32 -3.84 -4.92
C VAL A 49 9.95 -4.44 -4.62
N LEU A 50 9.05 -3.69 -3.99
CA LEU A 50 7.75 -4.24 -3.59
C LEU A 50 6.80 -4.48 -4.76
N ARG A 51 6.91 -3.70 -5.83
CA ARG A 51 6.12 -3.94 -7.06
C ARG A 51 6.80 -4.93 -8.01
N GLY A 52 8.09 -5.16 -7.86
CA GLY A 52 8.87 -6.09 -8.68
C GLY A 52 8.98 -7.51 -8.12
N THR A 53 8.51 -7.75 -6.90
CA THR A 53 8.57 -9.07 -6.24
C THR A 53 7.16 -9.59 -5.93
N PRO A 54 6.94 -10.93 -5.95
CA PRO A 54 5.65 -11.51 -5.62
C PRO A 54 5.23 -11.24 -4.18
N LEU A 55 3.97 -10.84 -3.97
CA LEU A 55 3.40 -10.58 -2.64
C LEU A 55 3.56 -11.78 -1.69
N MET A 56 3.39 -13.00 -2.21
CA MET A 56 3.55 -14.22 -1.42
C MET A 56 4.96 -14.35 -0.82
N LEU A 57 6.02 -14.03 -1.59
CA LEU A 57 7.38 -14.05 -1.07
C LEU A 57 7.61 -12.98 -0.01
N GLN A 58 7.06 -11.79 -0.20
CA GLN A 58 7.12 -10.71 0.80
C GLN A 58 6.44 -11.12 2.10
N LEU A 59 5.30 -11.78 2.00
CA LEU A 59 4.56 -12.29 3.13
C LEU A 59 5.38 -13.34 3.92
N LEU A 60 6.05 -14.26 3.22
CA LEU A 60 6.94 -15.24 3.85
C LEU A 60 8.15 -14.58 4.53
N VAL A 61 8.74 -13.57 3.90
CA VAL A 61 9.87 -12.82 4.49
C VAL A 61 9.42 -12.08 5.76
N VAL A 62 8.27 -11.42 5.76
CA VAL A 62 7.76 -10.71 6.93
C VAL A 62 7.40 -11.68 8.06
N TYR A 63 6.85 -12.84 7.71
CA TYR A 63 6.44 -13.83 8.70
C TYR A 63 7.62 -14.59 9.31
N PHE A 64 8.50 -15.15 8.46
CA PHE A 64 9.63 -15.96 8.92
C PHE A 64 10.90 -15.15 9.23
N GLY A 65 11.03 -13.94 8.70
CA GLY A 65 12.22 -13.10 8.88
C GLY A 65 12.62 -12.90 10.34
N PRO A 66 11.72 -12.55 11.26
CA PRO A 66 12.04 -12.38 12.67
C PRO A 66 12.58 -13.66 13.33
N TYR A 67 12.09 -14.83 12.93
CA TYR A 67 12.60 -16.11 13.41
C TYR A 67 14.04 -16.37 12.96
N PHE A 68 14.33 -16.19 11.66
CA PHE A 68 15.66 -16.48 11.12
C PHE A 68 16.72 -15.44 11.54
N VAL A 69 16.33 -14.16 11.66
CA VAL A 69 17.29 -13.07 11.96
C VAL A 69 17.47 -12.89 13.45
N PHE A 70 16.40 -12.94 14.23
CA PHE A 70 16.42 -12.62 15.67
C PHE A 70 16.12 -13.82 16.57
N GLN A 71 15.86 -15.00 16.01
CA GLN A 71 15.46 -16.22 16.75
C GLN A 71 14.22 -16.02 17.63
N ILE A 72 13.33 -15.12 17.24
CA ILE A 72 12.08 -14.87 17.95
C ILE A 72 11.11 -15.99 17.61
N PRO A 73 10.53 -16.70 18.61
CA PRO A 73 9.60 -17.79 18.35
C PRO A 73 8.35 -17.25 17.62
N LEU A 74 7.94 -17.97 16.58
CA LEU A 74 6.72 -17.66 15.83
C LEU A 74 5.50 -17.95 16.72
N SER A 75 4.63 -16.98 16.87
CA SER A 75 3.36 -17.16 17.56
C SER A 75 2.20 -17.04 16.58
N THR A 76 1.13 -17.78 16.85
CA THR A 76 -0.11 -17.70 16.03
C THR A 76 -0.67 -16.28 15.98
N SER A 77 -0.49 -15.50 17.06
CA SER A 77 -0.90 -14.09 17.09
C SER A 77 -0.07 -13.23 16.14
N TYR A 78 1.24 -13.50 16.01
CA TYR A 78 2.13 -12.76 15.10
C TYR A 78 1.74 -12.93 13.63
N ARG A 79 1.21 -14.08 13.25
CA ARG A 79 0.74 -14.34 11.88
C ARG A 79 -0.23 -13.28 11.36
N PHE A 80 -1.21 -12.91 12.17
CA PHE A 80 -2.19 -11.88 11.79
C PHE A 80 -1.52 -10.52 11.55
N TYR A 81 -0.60 -10.12 12.43
CA TYR A 81 0.15 -8.88 12.26
C TYR A 81 1.09 -8.92 11.06
N ALA A 82 1.75 -10.03 10.81
CA ALA A 82 2.64 -10.21 9.67
C ALA A 82 1.91 -10.04 8.32
N VAL A 83 0.69 -10.58 8.22
CA VAL A 83 -0.17 -10.40 7.04
C VAL A 83 -0.51 -8.93 6.83
N ILE A 84 -0.96 -8.23 7.87
CA ILE A 84 -1.33 -6.81 7.78
C ILE A 84 -0.10 -5.97 7.41
N ILE A 85 1.06 -6.23 8.01
CA ILE A 85 2.30 -5.50 7.72
C ILE A 85 2.72 -5.73 6.26
N ALA A 86 2.82 -6.99 5.82
CA ALA A 86 3.25 -7.31 4.47
C ALA A 86 2.31 -6.72 3.41
N PHE A 87 1.00 -6.86 3.59
CA PHE A 87 0.00 -6.31 2.68
C PHE A 87 0.01 -4.78 2.68
N SER A 88 0.08 -4.15 3.85
CA SER A 88 0.11 -2.70 3.95
C SER A 88 1.36 -2.11 3.27
N LEU A 89 2.52 -2.72 3.45
CA LEU A 89 3.75 -2.31 2.79
C LEU A 89 3.66 -2.50 1.27
N ASN A 90 3.17 -3.64 0.80
CA ASN A 90 3.04 -3.90 -0.62
C ASN A 90 2.07 -2.92 -1.29
N TYR A 91 0.85 -2.82 -0.77
CA TYR A 91 -0.19 -1.95 -1.34
C TYR A 91 0.15 -0.47 -1.22
N ALA A 92 0.89 -0.05 -0.19
CA ALA A 92 1.41 1.32 -0.09
C ALA A 92 2.32 1.68 -1.27
N ALA A 93 3.12 0.74 -1.77
CA ALA A 93 3.96 0.96 -2.95
C ALA A 93 3.12 1.16 -4.23
N TYR A 94 2.03 0.39 -4.38
CA TYR A 94 1.10 0.56 -5.50
C TYR A 94 0.34 1.88 -5.40
N PHE A 95 -0.23 2.21 -4.24
CA PHE A 95 -0.94 3.48 -4.04
C PHE A 95 -0.01 4.69 -4.21
N ALA A 96 1.23 4.61 -3.74
CA ALA A 96 2.21 5.68 -3.94
C ALA A 96 2.42 6.01 -5.43
N GLU A 97 2.49 4.99 -6.27
CA GLU A 97 2.65 5.17 -7.71
C GLU A 97 1.38 5.68 -8.38
N ILE A 98 0.21 5.20 -7.96
CA ILE A 98 -1.09 5.70 -8.43
C ILE A 98 -1.25 7.19 -8.09
N PHE A 99 -0.96 7.59 -6.86
CA PHE A 99 -1.04 8.99 -6.45
C PHE A 99 -0.06 9.87 -7.23
N ARG A 100 1.19 9.41 -7.37
CA ARG A 100 2.21 10.13 -8.15
C ARG A 100 1.78 10.32 -9.60
N SER A 101 1.34 9.27 -10.26
CA SER A 101 0.91 9.33 -11.66
C SER A 101 -0.31 10.22 -11.84
N GLY A 102 -1.25 10.18 -10.90
CA GLY A 102 -2.41 11.06 -10.88
C GLY A 102 -2.04 12.53 -10.79
N ILE A 103 -1.14 12.90 -9.88
CA ILE A 103 -0.69 14.28 -9.74
C ILE A 103 0.06 14.74 -11.00
N GLN A 104 0.95 13.91 -11.53
CA GLN A 104 1.72 14.23 -12.74
C GLN A 104 0.89 14.26 -14.02
N SER A 105 -0.29 13.67 -14.02
CA SER A 105 -1.20 13.68 -15.18
C SER A 105 -1.92 15.01 -15.37
N ILE A 106 -1.91 15.90 -14.37
CA ILE A 106 -2.60 17.19 -14.48
C ILE A 106 -1.79 18.12 -15.39
N PRO A 107 -2.43 18.69 -16.43
CA PRO A 107 -1.75 19.60 -17.36
C PRO A 107 -1.17 20.84 -16.66
N VAL A 108 0.01 21.26 -17.09
CA VAL A 108 0.71 22.45 -16.55
C VAL A 108 -0.17 23.70 -16.64
N GLY A 109 -0.98 23.81 -17.69
CA GLY A 109 -1.93 24.92 -17.86
C GLY A 109 -2.92 25.09 -16.72
N GLN A 110 -3.26 24.04 -15.97
CA GLN A 110 -4.11 24.14 -14.77
C GLN A 110 -3.41 24.90 -13.64
N TYR A 111 -2.11 24.68 -13.50
CA TYR A 111 -1.26 25.39 -12.52
C TYR A 111 -1.08 26.85 -12.93
N GLU A 112 -0.79 27.11 -14.20
CA GLU A 112 -0.60 28.45 -14.75
C GLU A 112 -1.88 29.31 -14.64
N ALA A 113 -3.04 28.75 -15.06
CA ALA A 113 -4.32 29.42 -14.95
C ALA A 113 -4.66 29.74 -13.49
N SER A 114 -4.36 28.84 -12.56
CA SER A 114 -4.59 29.06 -11.14
C SER A 114 -3.74 30.20 -10.59
N HIS A 115 -2.49 30.33 -11.05
CA HIS A 115 -1.63 31.45 -10.66
C HIS A 115 -2.15 32.79 -11.19
N ILE A 116 -2.62 32.83 -12.44
CA ILE A 116 -3.22 34.04 -13.02
C ILE A 116 -4.45 34.49 -12.25
N LEU A 117 -5.25 33.53 -11.73
CA LEU A 117 -6.42 33.82 -10.91
C LEU A 117 -6.08 34.20 -9.46
N GLY A 118 -4.80 34.29 -9.09
CA GLY A 118 -4.35 34.72 -7.79
C GLY A 118 -4.47 33.67 -6.67
N TYR A 119 -4.64 32.40 -7.03
CA TYR A 119 -4.65 31.33 -6.02
C TYR A 119 -3.27 31.13 -5.39
N ASN A 120 -3.22 31.01 -4.07
CA ASN A 120 -2.01 30.54 -3.42
C ASN A 120 -1.82 29.03 -3.62
N ARG A 121 -0.63 28.49 -3.34
CA ARG A 121 -0.29 27.06 -3.59
C ARG A 121 -1.27 26.09 -2.94
N MET A 122 -1.69 26.36 -1.70
CA MET A 122 -2.60 25.47 -0.98
C MET A 122 -4.02 25.52 -1.58
N GLN A 123 -4.51 26.72 -1.90
CA GLN A 123 -5.83 26.90 -2.54
C GLN A 123 -5.86 26.25 -3.90
N MET A 124 -4.83 26.45 -4.71
CA MET A 124 -4.66 25.79 -6.02
C MET A 124 -4.71 24.28 -5.89
N PHE A 125 -3.91 23.74 -4.96
CA PHE A 125 -3.86 22.29 -4.76
C PHE A 125 -5.22 21.73 -4.31
N LEU A 126 -5.81 22.28 -3.25
CA LEU A 126 -7.04 21.73 -2.66
C LEU A 126 -8.28 21.97 -3.53
N ARG A 127 -8.39 23.11 -4.21
CA ARG A 127 -9.62 23.49 -4.96
C ARG A 127 -9.59 23.09 -6.42
N ILE A 128 -8.42 23.01 -7.03
CA ILE A 128 -8.29 22.80 -8.49
C ILE A 128 -7.61 21.48 -8.81
N ILE A 129 -6.43 21.21 -8.24
CA ILE A 129 -5.62 20.06 -8.60
C ILE A 129 -6.17 18.77 -7.97
N LEU A 130 -6.35 18.75 -6.66
CA LEU A 130 -6.77 17.55 -5.92
C LEU A 130 -8.10 16.95 -6.41
N PRO A 131 -9.17 17.73 -6.68
CA PRO A 131 -10.40 17.15 -7.22
C PRO A 131 -10.22 16.49 -8.59
N GLN A 132 -9.34 17.03 -9.43
CA GLN A 132 -9.01 16.44 -10.73
C GLN A 132 -8.18 15.16 -10.56
N VAL A 133 -7.20 15.18 -9.66
CA VAL A 133 -6.38 14.00 -9.33
C VAL A 133 -7.26 12.87 -8.84
N VAL A 134 -8.15 13.12 -7.88
CA VAL A 134 -9.06 12.09 -7.33
C VAL A 134 -9.86 11.41 -8.44
N LYS A 135 -10.46 12.20 -9.34
CA LYS A 135 -11.21 11.64 -10.48
C LYS A 135 -10.35 10.75 -11.39
N ARG A 136 -9.09 11.12 -11.60
CA ARG A 136 -8.17 10.37 -12.48
C ARG A 136 -7.63 9.08 -11.85
N ILE A 137 -7.39 9.10 -10.55
CA ILE A 137 -6.86 7.92 -9.86
C ILE A 137 -7.94 6.92 -9.45
N LEU A 138 -9.19 7.34 -9.38
CA LEU A 138 -10.29 6.51 -8.89
C LEU A 138 -10.38 5.13 -9.57
N PRO A 139 -10.29 5.00 -10.91
CA PRO A 139 -10.30 3.69 -11.55
C PRO A 139 -9.13 2.79 -11.12
N ALA A 140 -7.93 3.36 -11.00
CA ALA A 140 -6.74 2.61 -10.57
C ALA A 140 -6.84 2.18 -9.11
N VAL A 141 -7.30 3.07 -8.22
CA VAL A 141 -7.56 2.74 -6.80
C VAL A 141 -8.60 1.63 -6.68
N THR A 142 -9.67 1.69 -7.47
CA THR A 142 -10.71 0.66 -7.49
C THR A 142 -10.14 -0.69 -7.94
N ASN A 143 -9.33 -0.72 -9.00
CA ASN A 143 -8.68 -1.95 -9.46
C ASN A 143 -7.76 -2.56 -8.40
N GLU A 144 -6.94 -1.75 -7.74
CA GLU A 144 -6.07 -2.24 -6.65
C GLU A 144 -6.88 -2.75 -5.45
N THR A 145 -7.99 -2.09 -5.13
CA THR A 145 -8.89 -2.54 -4.06
C THR A 145 -9.53 -3.90 -4.39
N ILE A 146 -9.93 -4.13 -5.64
CA ILE A 146 -10.45 -5.42 -6.10
C ILE A 146 -9.35 -6.49 -6.05
N THR A 147 -8.13 -6.15 -6.46
CA THR A 147 -6.97 -7.05 -6.39
C THR A 147 -6.67 -7.43 -4.95
N LEU A 148 -6.72 -6.48 -4.02
CA LEU A 148 -6.55 -6.75 -2.59
C LEU A 148 -7.56 -7.78 -2.06
N VAL A 149 -8.83 -7.71 -2.47
CA VAL A 149 -9.82 -8.73 -2.08
C VAL A 149 -9.40 -10.12 -2.54
N LYS A 150 -8.87 -10.25 -3.75
CA LYS A 150 -8.36 -11.53 -4.27
C LYS A 150 -7.12 -11.99 -3.49
N ASP A 151 -6.20 -11.08 -3.21
CA ASP A 151 -4.95 -11.36 -2.52
C ASP A 151 -5.14 -11.75 -1.05
N THR A 152 -6.26 -11.37 -0.42
CA THR A 152 -6.54 -11.84 0.95
C THR A 152 -6.57 -13.35 1.08
N SER A 153 -6.83 -14.08 -0.02
CA SER A 153 -6.72 -15.53 -0.05
C SER A 153 -5.29 -16.05 0.19
N LEU A 154 -4.26 -15.26 -0.13
CA LEU A 154 -2.86 -15.61 0.13
C LEU A 154 -2.54 -15.66 1.63
N ALA A 155 -3.30 -14.96 2.47
CA ALA A 155 -3.16 -15.02 3.92
C ALA A 155 -3.39 -16.45 4.47
N PHE A 156 -4.20 -17.26 3.78
CA PHE A 156 -4.44 -18.65 4.16
C PHE A 156 -3.24 -19.55 3.86
N VAL A 157 -2.37 -19.19 2.91
CA VAL A 157 -1.19 -19.99 2.55
C VAL A 157 -0.25 -20.13 3.76
N ILE A 158 -0.08 -19.08 4.56
CA ILE A 158 0.73 -19.16 5.79
C ILE A 158 0.09 -20.10 6.82
N ALA A 159 -1.23 -20.12 6.90
CA ALA A 159 -1.94 -21.04 7.80
C ALA A 159 -1.70 -22.51 7.42
N TYR A 160 -1.62 -22.81 6.12
CA TYR A 160 -1.32 -24.17 5.63
C TYR A 160 0.12 -24.59 5.90
N THR A 161 1.08 -23.65 5.76
CA THR A 161 2.50 -23.97 5.96
C THR A 161 2.81 -24.38 7.42
N GLU A 162 2.10 -23.81 8.40
CA GLU A 162 2.26 -24.19 9.81
C GLU A 162 1.74 -25.62 10.11
N LEU A 163 0.64 -26.03 9.46
CA LEU A 163 0.10 -27.40 9.64
C LEU A 163 1.09 -28.50 9.21
N PHE A 164 2.03 -28.19 8.31
CA PHE A 164 3.07 -29.11 7.86
C PHE A 164 4.38 -29.02 8.65
N THR A 165 4.54 -27.99 9.50
CA THR A 165 5.73 -27.80 10.33
C THR A 165 5.55 -28.30 11.77
N GLU A 166 4.33 -28.61 12.19
CA GLU A 166 4.00 -29.20 13.50
C GLU A 166 3.95 -30.75 13.48
N VAL A 167 4.40 -31.38 12.41
CA VAL A 167 4.62 -32.83 12.27
C VAL A 167 6.12 -33.08 12.26
#